data_1275fc53af046765d51a239314728d0c
#
_entry.id   1275fc53af046765d51a239314728d0c
#
_cell.length_a   1.000
_cell.length_b   1.000
_cell.length_c   1.000
_cell.angle_alpha   90.00
_cell.angle_beta   90.00
_cell.angle_gamma   90.00
#
_symmetry.space_group_name_H-M   'P 1'
#
loop_
_entity.id
_entity.type
_entity.pdbx_description
1 polymer ?
#
loop_
_entity_poly.entity_id
_entity_poly.type
_entity_poly.pdbx_seq_one_letter_code
_entity_poly.pdbx_strand_id
1 'polypeptide(L)'
;AAPDRQVSAGRQLCAPHAGHSRGAALLAPEAGFDEERRDRHGQTGLDNGNVLRYAVINLPNGQVMLTFVDITDSVNVERALKEKNEALLKADQLKNEFVQHVSYELRSPLTNIIGFTELLSLPATGPLSPKQHEYVGHIGSSSSVLLTIVNDILDLATVDAGIMQLDISEVEVERTLAAAVELVADRLEEHAIRLHVDTAAAPRSFHGDETRVRQILYNLLSNAANYAPEGSVIRLACRQVPEGVEFSVHDDGPGMAPDVLETVFRRFEPHVNGGRRRGAGLGLSIVKSFVELHGGAVRIDTGENEGTTVICTFPAVPSGMRAAAE
;
A
#
# COMPACT_ATOMS: atom_id res chain seq x y z
N ALA A 1 -32.57 -48.32 -58.72
CA ALA A 1 -33.05 -47.13 -59.45
C ALA A 1 -33.63 -46.15 -58.46
N ALA A 2 -32.89 -45.16 -58.13
CA ALA A 2 -33.33 -43.99 -57.35
C ALA A 2 -33.11 -42.76 -58.22
N PRO A 3 -34.03 -41.78 -58.28
CA PRO A 3 -33.88 -40.61 -59.10
C PRO A 3 -33.15 -39.49 -58.29
N ASP A 4 -32.22 -38.84 -58.99
CA ASP A 4 -31.62 -37.59 -58.67
C ASP A 4 -32.61 -36.49 -58.26
N ARG A 5 -32.45 -35.92 -57.14
CA ARG A 5 -33.04 -34.63 -56.82
C ARG A 5 -31.93 -33.55 -56.76
N GLN A 6 -31.80 -32.81 -57.85
CA GLN A 6 -31.13 -31.54 -57.90
C GLN A 6 -31.83 -30.53 -56.99
N VAL A 7 -31.15 -30.09 -55.94
CA VAL A 7 -31.60 -28.98 -55.12
C VAL A 7 -30.97 -27.70 -55.70
N SER A 8 -31.79 -26.89 -56.35
CA SER A 8 -31.41 -25.57 -56.79
C SER A 8 -31.24 -24.63 -55.58
N ALA A 9 -29.99 -24.26 -55.30
CA ALA A 9 -29.70 -23.26 -54.29
C ALA A 9 -29.99 -21.86 -54.86
N GLY A 10 -31.14 -21.31 -54.49
CA GLY A 10 -31.44 -19.91 -54.72
C GLY A 10 -30.58 -19.02 -53.80
N ARG A 11 -29.47 -18.52 -54.33
CA ARG A 11 -28.69 -17.44 -53.72
C ARG A 11 -29.42 -16.13 -53.95
N GLN A 12 -30.11 -15.58 -52.97
CA GLN A 12 -30.36 -14.15 -52.90
C GLN A 12 -29.40 -13.54 -51.90
N LEU A 13 -28.27 -13.06 -52.41
CA LEU A 13 -27.38 -12.15 -51.72
C LEU A 13 -27.95 -10.75 -51.85
N CYS A 14 -28.49 -10.20 -50.77
CA CYS A 14 -28.69 -8.76 -50.70
C CYS A 14 -27.29 -8.08 -50.57
N ALA A 15 -26.86 -7.49 -51.68
CA ALA A 15 -25.63 -6.67 -51.69
C ALA A 15 -25.93 -5.31 -51.02
N PRO A 16 -25.09 -4.82 -50.14
CA PRO A 16 -25.10 -3.43 -49.76
C PRO A 16 -24.48 -2.58 -50.88
N HIS A 17 -25.02 -1.41 -51.09
CA HIS A 17 -24.66 -0.44 -52.12
C HIS A 17 -23.17 -0.05 -52.11
N ALA A 18 -22.69 0.10 -53.32
CA ALA A 18 -21.33 0.35 -53.77
C ALA A 18 -20.53 1.41 -53.01
N GLY A 19 -19.36 0.94 -52.58
CA GLY A 19 -18.15 1.76 -52.34
C GLY A 19 -16.97 0.79 -52.49
N HIS A 20 -16.21 1.00 -53.54
CA HIS A 20 -15.08 0.20 -53.99
C HIS A 20 -14.28 -0.54 -52.93
N SER A 21 -14.32 -1.85 -52.96
CA SER A 21 -13.19 -2.72 -52.59
C SER A 21 -13.35 -4.09 -53.23
N ARG A 22 -12.27 -4.54 -53.89
CA ARG A 22 -12.08 -5.85 -54.50
C ARG A 22 -12.36 -6.93 -53.46
N GLY A 23 -13.14 -7.93 -53.88
CA GLY A 23 -13.66 -8.98 -53.03
C GLY A 23 -12.61 -9.67 -52.17
N ALA A 24 -12.77 -9.54 -50.87
CA ALA A 24 -12.21 -10.50 -49.92
C ALA A 24 -12.98 -11.81 -50.09
N ALA A 25 -12.29 -12.84 -50.55
CA ALA A 25 -12.83 -14.22 -50.48
C ALA A 25 -13.03 -14.52 -48.99
N LEU A 26 -14.28 -14.55 -48.54
CA LEU A 26 -14.63 -15.13 -47.25
C LEU A 26 -14.23 -16.60 -47.30
N LEU A 27 -13.07 -16.95 -46.76
CA LEU A 27 -12.76 -18.27 -46.32
C LEU A 27 -13.77 -18.58 -45.19
N ALA A 28 -14.94 -19.09 -45.60
CA ALA A 28 -15.77 -19.79 -44.64
C ALA A 28 -14.88 -20.94 -44.09
N PRO A 29 -14.72 -21.08 -42.79
CA PRO A 29 -14.17 -22.29 -42.24
C PRO A 29 -15.04 -23.41 -42.84
N GLU A 30 -14.41 -24.48 -43.31
CA GLU A 30 -15.13 -25.66 -43.84
C GLU A 30 -16.13 -26.09 -42.76
N ALA A 31 -17.31 -25.50 -42.84
CA ALA A 31 -18.43 -25.85 -42.00
C ALA A 31 -18.97 -27.18 -42.56
N GLY A 32 -18.40 -28.27 -42.07
CA GLY A 32 -19.13 -29.52 -42.14
C GLY A 32 -20.53 -29.25 -41.57
N PHE A 33 -21.55 -29.46 -42.40
CA PHE A 33 -22.95 -29.39 -41.98
C PHE A 33 -23.15 -30.51 -40.96
N ASP A 34 -22.98 -30.15 -39.68
CA ASP A 34 -23.27 -31.05 -38.57
C ASP A 34 -24.77 -31.11 -38.38
N GLU A 35 -25.34 -32.31 -38.34
CA GLU A 35 -26.78 -32.54 -38.19
C GLU A 35 -27.38 -32.03 -36.88
N GLU A 36 -26.55 -31.57 -35.92
CA GLU A 36 -27.01 -30.90 -34.70
C GLU A 36 -27.21 -29.38 -34.96
N ARG A 37 -28.47 -28.98 -35.13
CA ARG A 37 -28.94 -27.60 -35.27
C ARG A 37 -28.63 -26.76 -34.02
N ARG A 38 -27.36 -26.41 -33.79
CA ARG A 38 -26.96 -25.50 -32.73
C ARG A 38 -26.55 -24.12 -33.29
N ASP A 39 -27.01 -23.06 -32.65
CA ASP A 39 -26.57 -21.73 -32.97
C ASP A 39 -25.06 -21.61 -32.70
N ARG A 40 -24.34 -20.98 -33.63
CA ARG A 40 -22.90 -20.79 -33.55
C ARG A 40 -22.58 -19.30 -33.57
N HIS A 41 -21.63 -18.90 -32.78
CA HIS A 41 -21.10 -17.53 -32.77
C HIS A 41 -19.60 -17.57 -32.64
N GLY A 42 -18.93 -16.51 -33.17
CA GLY A 42 -17.48 -16.42 -33.14
C GLY A 42 -17.02 -15.03 -33.57
N GLN A 43 -15.71 -14.90 -33.64
CA GLN A 43 -15.07 -13.70 -34.18
C GLN A 43 -14.14 -14.10 -35.31
N THR A 44 -14.01 -13.21 -36.30
CA THR A 44 -13.08 -13.40 -37.43
C THR A 44 -12.39 -12.07 -37.74
N GLY A 45 -11.07 -12.15 -37.97
CA GLY A 45 -10.29 -11.02 -38.47
C GLY A 45 -10.34 -10.96 -39.98
N LEU A 46 -10.44 -9.79 -40.55
CA LEU A 46 -10.33 -9.53 -41.99
C LEU A 46 -8.92 -9.06 -42.36
N ASP A 47 -8.53 -9.25 -43.63
CA ASP A 47 -7.20 -8.84 -44.14
C ASP A 47 -6.95 -7.30 -44.04
N ASN A 48 -8.00 -6.50 -43.94
CA ASN A 48 -7.93 -5.06 -43.73
C ASN A 48 -7.75 -4.65 -42.27
N GLY A 49 -7.61 -5.60 -41.34
CA GLY A 49 -7.46 -5.38 -39.91
C GLY A 49 -8.75 -5.25 -39.12
N ASN A 50 -9.92 -5.29 -39.76
CA ASN A 50 -11.22 -5.25 -39.08
C ASN A 50 -11.53 -6.60 -38.41
N VAL A 51 -12.24 -6.52 -37.29
CA VAL A 51 -12.70 -7.70 -36.54
C VAL A 51 -14.23 -7.73 -36.57
N LEU A 52 -14.77 -8.82 -37.12
CA LEU A 52 -16.19 -9.02 -37.15
C LEU A 52 -16.60 -10.11 -36.16
N ARG A 53 -17.66 -9.85 -35.40
CA ARG A 53 -18.39 -10.89 -34.67
C ARG A 53 -19.47 -11.44 -35.56
N TYR A 54 -19.53 -12.77 -35.73
CA TYR A 54 -20.58 -13.43 -36.49
C TYR A 54 -21.45 -14.31 -35.59
N ALA A 55 -22.73 -14.42 -35.94
CA ALA A 55 -23.61 -15.39 -35.37
C ALA A 55 -24.37 -16.12 -36.51
N VAL A 56 -24.44 -17.42 -36.38
CA VAL A 56 -25.20 -18.33 -37.26
C VAL A 56 -26.38 -18.85 -36.46
N ILE A 57 -27.59 -18.44 -36.83
CA ILE A 57 -28.82 -18.76 -36.11
C ILE A 57 -29.68 -19.65 -37.03
N ASN A 58 -30.08 -20.80 -36.55
CA ASN A 58 -30.98 -21.70 -37.28
C ASN A 58 -32.44 -21.34 -37.03
N LEU A 59 -33.17 -21.03 -38.10
CA LEU A 59 -34.58 -20.62 -38.05
C LEU A 59 -35.52 -21.83 -38.13
N PRO A 60 -36.73 -21.74 -37.54
CA PRO A 60 -37.69 -22.89 -37.53
C PRO A 60 -38.10 -23.42 -38.88
N ASN A 61 -38.02 -22.59 -39.95
CA ASN A 61 -38.36 -22.96 -41.32
C ASN A 61 -37.21 -23.65 -42.08
N GLY A 62 -36.11 -24.01 -41.39
CA GLY A 62 -34.94 -24.64 -42.00
C GLY A 62 -33.98 -23.66 -42.68
N GLN A 63 -34.23 -22.36 -42.58
CA GLN A 63 -33.33 -21.32 -43.06
C GLN A 63 -32.25 -21.01 -42.01
N VAL A 64 -31.14 -20.44 -42.45
CA VAL A 64 -30.04 -20.00 -41.61
C VAL A 64 -29.90 -18.50 -41.74
N MET A 65 -29.90 -17.79 -40.60
CA MET A 65 -29.61 -16.39 -40.53
C MET A 65 -28.14 -16.19 -40.12
N LEU A 66 -27.38 -15.43 -40.90
CA LEU A 66 -26.00 -15.07 -40.60
C LEU A 66 -25.95 -13.58 -40.33
N THR A 67 -25.48 -13.22 -39.16
CA THR A 67 -25.28 -11.81 -38.77
C THR A 67 -23.80 -11.49 -38.58
N PHE A 68 -23.40 -10.29 -38.97
CA PHE A 68 -22.05 -9.79 -38.74
C PHE A 68 -22.17 -8.42 -38.08
N VAL A 69 -21.35 -8.21 -37.06
CA VAL A 69 -21.22 -6.94 -36.35
C VAL A 69 -19.76 -6.58 -36.36
N ASP A 70 -19.43 -5.37 -36.83
CA ASP A 70 -18.07 -4.85 -36.73
C ASP A 70 -17.79 -4.48 -35.26
N ILE A 71 -16.78 -5.13 -34.69
CA ILE A 71 -16.33 -4.93 -33.30
C ILE A 71 -14.89 -4.44 -33.24
N THR A 72 -14.36 -3.95 -34.37
CA THR A 72 -12.95 -3.52 -34.49
C THR A 72 -12.58 -2.50 -33.42
N ASP A 73 -13.39 -1.46 -33.25
CA ASP A 73 -13.10 -0.42 -32.26
C ASP A 73 -13.12 -0.98 -30.84
N SER A 74 -14.06 -1.85 -30.50
CA SER A 74 -14.14 -2.49 -29.18
C SER A 74 -12.92 -3.33 -28.89
N VAL A 75 -12.48 -4.15 -29.86
CA VAL A 75 -11.29 -5.00 -29.72
C VAL A 75 -10.00 -4.17 -29.61
N ASN A 76 -9.90 -3.10 -30.37
CA ASN A 76 -8.74 -2.19 -30.32
C ASN A 76 -8.65 -1.45 -28.97
N VAL A 77 -9.80 -0.97 -28.47
CA VAL A 77 -9.87 -0.33 -27.13
C VAL A 77 -9.52 -1.33 -26.04
N GLU A 78 -10.07 -2.53 -26.08
CA GLU A 78 -9.76 -3.60 -25.12
C GLU A 78 -8.26 -3.94 -25.12
N ARG A 79 -7.67 -4.10 -26.32
CA ARG A 79 -6.24 -4.37 -26.48
C ARG A 79 -5.39 -3.22 -25.92
N ALA A 80 -5.71 -1.98 -26.29
CA ALA A 80 -4.97 -0.82 -25.83
C ALA A 80 -5.07 -0.63 -24.31
N LEU A 81 -6.24 -0.94 -23.72
CA LEU A 81 -6.44 -0.91 -22.27
C LEU A 81 -5.63 -2.00 -21.57
N LYS A 82 -5.60 -3.20 -22.13
CA LYS A 82 -4.80 -4.32 -21.61
C LYS A 82 -3.31 -4.01 -21.65
N GLU A 83 -2.80 -3.51 -22.79
CA GLU A 83 -1.40 -3.11 -22.94
C GLU A 83 -1.00 -2.01 -21.96
N LYS A 84 -1.86 -0.99 -21.76
CA LYS A 84 -1.63 0.05 -20.75
C LYS A 84 -1.62 -0.50 -19.34
N ASN A 85 -2.53 -1.41 -19.01
CA ASN A 85 -2.60 -2.02 -17.69
C ASN A 85 -1.34 -2.87 -17.41
N GLU A 86 -0.91 -3.69 -18.37
CA GLU A 86 0.32 -4.47 -18.26
C GLU A 86 1.56 -3.57 -18.10
N ALA A 87 1.63 -2.45 -18.84
CA ALA A 87 2.70 -1.47 -18.71
C ALA A 87 2.72 -0.79 -17.34
N LEU A 88 1.54 -0.43 -16.80
CA LEU A 88 1.42 0.15 -15.45
C LEU A 88 1.84 -0.83 -14.36
N LEU A 89 1.39 -2.07 -14.41
CA LEU A 89 1.78 -3.12 -13.45
C LEU A 89 3.30 -3.35 -13.48
N LYS A 90 3.88 -3.41 -14.67
CA LYS A 90 5.34 -3.58 -14.82
C LYS A 90 6.12 -2.37 -14.29
N ALA A 91 5.63 -1.15 -14.52
CA ALA A 91 6.26 0.07 -13.99
C ALA A 91 6.20 0.11 -12.46
N ASP A 92 5.06 -0.29 -11.87
CA ASP A 92 4.91 -0.34 -10.41
C ASP A 92 5.81 -1.43 -9.79
N GLN A 93 5.89 -2.60 -10.41
CA GLN A 93 6.83 -3.65 -9.98
C GLN A 93 8.28 -3.17 -10.00
N LEU A 94 8.73 -2.56 -11.11
CA LEU A 94 10.10 -2.02 -11.23
C LEU A 94 10.38 -0.93 -10.20
N LYS A 95 9.41 -0.06 -9.91
CA LYS A 95 9.51 0.97 -8.86
C LYS A 95 9.75 0.32 -7.50
N ASN A 96 8.99 -0.74 -7.17
CA ASN A 96 9.08 -1.42 -5.89
C ASN A 96 10.40 -2.19 -5.73
N GLU A 97 10.84 -2.90 -6.78
CA GLU A 97 12.15 -3.56 -6.82
C GLU A 97 13.30 -2.55 -6.65
N PHE A 98 13.21 -1.39 -7.32
CA PHE A 98 14.20 -0.32 -7.18
C PHE A 98 14.28 0.20 -5.75
N VAL A 99 13.13 0.49 -5.11
CA VAL A 99 13.09 0.98 -3.72
C VAL A 99 13.69 -0.05 -2.77
N GLN A 100 13.35 -1.34 -2.90
CA GLN A 100 13.90 -2.41 -2.07
C GLN A 100 15.42 -2.53 -2.24
N HIS A 101 15.90 -2.50 -3.49
CA HIS A 101 17.33 -2.63 -3.78
C HIS A 101 18.12 -1.44 -3.22
N VAL A 102 17.70 -0.21 -3.50
CA VAL A 102 18.36 1.00 -2.99
C VAL A 102 18.41 1.02 -1.47
N SER A 103 17.33 0.62 -0.81
CA SER A 103 17.28 0.60 0.66
C SER A 103 18.22 -0.45 1.26
N TYR A 104 18.33 -1.62 0.63
CA TYR A 104 19.30 -2.63 1.04
C TYR A 104 20.74 -2.11 0.90
N GLU A 105 21.06 -1.51 -0.24
CA GLU A 105 22.38 -0.95 -0.53
C GLU A 105 22.75 0.25 0.37
N LEU A 106 21.76 0.98 0.89
CA LEU A 106 21.98 2.07 1.85
C LEU A 106 22.08 1.59 3.29
N ARG A 107 21.37 0.54 3.67
CA ARG A 107 21.39 0.00 5.04
C ARG A 107 22.78 -0.49 5.44
N SER A 108 23.44 -1.23 4.58
CA SER A 108 24.74 -1.85 4.88
C SER A 108 25.83 -0.81 5.22
N PRO A 109 26.11 0.20 4.40
CA PRO A 109 27.11 1.22 4.74
C PRO A 109 26.72 2.05 5.97
N LEU A 110 25.43 2.36 6.17
CA LEU A 110 24.99 3.10 7.35
C LEU A 110 25.21 2.31 8.64
N THR A 111 24.87 1.01 8.63
CA THR A 111 25.13 0.12 9.78
C THR A 111 26.64 0.06 10.09
N ASN A 112 27.48 0.00 9.08
CA ASN A 112 28.93 0.03 9.26
C ASN A 112 29.41 1.36 9.87
N ILE A 113 28.88 2.50 9.38
CA ILE A 113 29.24 3.83 9.92
C ILE A 113 28.83 3.90 11.41
N ILE A 114 27.61 3.47 11.76
CA ILE A 114 27.14 3.43 13.14
C ILE A 114 28.06 2.55 13.99
N GLY A 115 28.35 1.32 13.54
CA GLY A 115 29.25 0.42 14.27
C GLY A 115 30.66 0.99 14.47
N PHE A 116 31.22 1.68 13.46
CA PHE A 116 32.53 2.33 13.63
C PHE A 116 32.48 3.53 14.58
N THR A 117 31.39 4.29 14.60
CA THR A 117 31.25 5.40 15.58
C THR A 117 31.11 4.89 17.00
N GLU A 118 30.41 3.77 17.20
CA GLU A 118 30.33 3.08 18.49
C GLU A 118 31.72 2.55 18.94
N LEU A 119 32.41 1.83 18.05
CA LEU A 119 33.76 1.31 18.33
C LEU A 119 34.75 2.45 18.70
N LEU A 120 34.72 3.57 17.97
CA LEU A 120 35.55 4.73 18.27
C LEU A 120 35.23 5.36 19.62
N SER A 121 34.01 5.24 20.12
CA SER A 121 33.56 5.75 21.41
C SER A 121 33.98 4.84 22.59
N LEU A 122 34.43 3.62 22.31
CA LEU A 122 34.87 2.69 23.35
C LEU A 122 36.25 3.09 23.90
N PRO A 123 36.46 3.00 25.23
CA PRO A 123 37.77 3.27 25.84
C PRO A 123 38.92 2.41 25.28
N ALA A 124 38.61 1.24 24.78
CA ALA A 124 39.58 0.28 24.23
C ALA A 124 40.26 0.78 22.92
N THR A 125 39.64 1.67 22.19
CA THR A 125 40.17 2.23 20.93
C THR A 125 41.12 3.43 21.15
N GLY A 126 41.25 3.89 22.40
CA GLY A 126 42.04 5.02 22.79
C GLY A 126 41.21 6.28 23.10
N PRO A 127 41.75 7.24 23.83
CA PRO A 127 41.01 8.43 24.25
C PRO A 127 40.76 9.37 23.04
N LEU A 128 39.52 9.74 22.83
CA LEU A 128 39.14 10.81 21.92
C LEU A 128 39.28 12.18 22.62
N SER A 129 39.73 13.21 21.91
CA SER A 129 39.61 14.57 22.38
C SER A 129 38.11 14.96 22.48
N PRO A 130 37.74 15.99 23.30
CA PRO A 130 36.35 16.42 23.45
C PRO A 130 35.68 16.76 22.10
N LYS A 131 36.40 17.39 21.17
CA LYS A 131 35.89 17.67 19.82
C LYS A 131 35.69 16.45 18.97
N GLN A 132 36.59 15.45 19.07
CA GLN A 132 36.44 14.17 18.35
C GLN A 132 35.23 13.41 18.86
N HIS A 133 35.00 13.40 20.17
CA HIS A 133 33.84 12.77 20.78
C HIS A 133 32.53 13.40 20.28
N GLU A 134 32.49 14.73 20.24
CA GLU A 134 31.37 15.48 19.68
C GLU A 134 31.12 15.12 18.20
N TYR A 135 32.17 15.08 17.36
CA TYR A 135 32.02 14.75 15.95
C TYR A 135 31.57 13.29 15.71
N VAL A 136 32.14 12.34 16.45
CA VAL A 136 31.74 10.92 16.40
C VAL A 136 30.27 10.78 16.80
N GLY A 137 29.83 11.48 17.85
CA GLY A 137 28.44 11.50 18.27
C GLY A 137 27.50 12.07 17.19
N HIS A 138 27.90 13.16 16.54
CA HIS A 138 27.11 13.74 15.42
C HIS A 138 27.04 12.80 14.21
N ILE A 139 28.12 12.12 13.87
CA ILE A 139 28.14 11.15 12.75
C ILE A 139 27.22 9.98 13.07
N GLY A 140 27.34 9.38 14.26
CA GLY A 140 26.51 8.27 14.71
C GLY A 140 25.02 8.61 14.71
N SER A 141 24.66 9.74 15.34
CA SER A 141 23.28 10.24 15.39
C SER A 141 22.70 10.51 13.99
N SER A 142 23.46 11.17 13.11
CA SER A 142 23.00 11.47 11.75
C SER A 142 22.81 10.19 10.92
N SER A 143 23.72 9.21 11.08
CA SER A 143 23.63 7.91 10.39
C SER A 143 22.43 7.09 10.88
N SER A 144 22.13 7.10 12.18
CA SER A 144 20.97 6.44 12.76
C SER A 144 19.65 7.04 12.27
N VAL A 145 19.57 8.37 12.18
CA VAL A 145 18.40 9.07 11.60
C VAL A 145 18.21 8.68 10.13
N LEU A 146 19.30 8.65 9.34
CA LEU A 146 19.20 8.26 7.93
C LEU A 146 18.79 6.81 7.76
N LEU A 147 19.30 5.90 8.59
CA LEU A 147 18.89 4.49 8.59
C LEU A 147 17.39 4.33 8.90
N THR A 148 16.87 5.09 9.86
CA THR A 148 15.44 5.11 10.17
C THR A 148 14.63 5.56 8.95
N ILE A 149 15.02 6.67 8.29
CA ILE A 149 14.34 7.18 7.09
C ILE A 149 14.33 6.13 5.96
N VAL A 150 15.46 5.46 5.72
CA VAL A 150 15.58 4.42 4.70
C VAL A 150 14.64 3.25 5.00
N ASN A 151 14.58 2.80 6.26
CA ASN A 151 13.68 1.72 6.67
C ASN A 151 12.20 2.16 6.54
N ASP A 152 11.87 3.39 6.92
CA ASP A 152 10.54 3.97 6.81
C ASP A 152 10.04 4.01 5.35
N ILE A 153 10.90 4.42 4.42
CA ILE A 153 10.60 4.42 2.97
C ILE A 153 10.32 2.99 2.47
N LEU A 154 11.15 2.02 2.89
CA LEU A 154 10.94 0.60 2.55
C LEU A 154 9.61 0.07 3.06
N ASP A 155 9.32 0.30 4.34
CA ASP A 155 8.08 -0.13 4.97
C ASP A 155 6.87 0.40 4.20
N LEU A 156 6.85 1.70 3.88
CA LEU A 156 5.79 2.31 3.09
C LEU A 156 5.69 1.73 1.67
N ALA A 157 6.82 1.51 1.00
CA ALA A 157 6.84 0.94 -0.35
C ALA A 157 6.31 -0.51 -0.38
N THR A 158 6.62 -1.32 0.65
CA THR A 158 6.13 -2.70 0.76
C THR A 158 4.64 -2.76 1.11
N VAL A 159 4.13 -1.80 1.90
CA VAL A 159 2.70 -1.66 2.17
C VAL A 159 1.95 -1.26 0.90
N ASP A 160 2.44 -0.24 0.16
CA ASP A 160 1.83 0.24 -1.08
C ASP A 160 1.76 -0.85 -2.17
N ALA A 161 2.78 -1.69 -2.23
CA ALA A 161 2.82 -2.81 -3.16
C ALA A 161 1.89 -3.97 -2.75
N GLY A 162 1.28 -3.93 -1.55
CA GLY A 162 0.49 -5.03 -1.01
C GLY A 162 1.30 -6.29 -0.70
N ILE A 163 2.63 -6.15 -0.61
CA ILE A 163 3.56 -7.28 -0.37
C ILE A 163 3.77 -7.51 1.12
N MET A 164 3.60 -6.46 1.95
CA MET A 164 3.82 -6.56 3.38
C MET A 164 2.78 -7.50 4.00
N GLN A 165 3.28 -8.55 4.64
CA GLN A 165 2.48 -9.48 5.44
C GLN A 165 2.75 -9.20 6.92
N LEU A 166 1.67 -9.15 7.71
CA LEU A 166 1.77 -9.02 9.16
C LEU A 166 2.00 -10.40 9.78
N ASP A 167 2.92 -10.47 10.75
CA ASP A 167 3.09 -11.63 11.62
C ASP A 167 2.14 -11.51 12.82
N ILE A 168 0.87 -11.86 12.57
CA ILE A 168 -0.19 -11.73 13.57
C ILE A 168 -0.02 -12.79 14.65
N SER A 169 0.26 -12.33 15.85
CA SER A 169 0.44 -13.14 17.06
C SER A 169 -0.25 -12.52 18.26
N GLU A 170 -0.22 -13.20 19.41
CA GLU A 170 -0.70 -12.62 20.66
C GLU A 170 0.32 -11.59 21.18
N VAL A 171 -0.08 -10.33 21.24
CA VAL A 171 0.73 -9.19 21.68
C VAL A 171 0.39 -8.87 23.13
N GLU A 172 1.37 -8.98 24.03
CA GLU A 172 1.22 -8.62 25.43
C GLU A 172 1.34 -7.11 25.61
N VAL A 173 0.25 -6.44 26.04
CA VAL A 173 0.13 -4.98 26.04
C VAL A 173 1.19 -4.32 26.91
N GLU A 174 1.33 -4.73 28.19
CA GLU A 174 2.26 -4.10 29.12
C GLU A 174 3.72 -4.21 28.63
N ARG A 175 4.13 -5.37 28.14
CA ARG A 175 5.47 -5.60 27.62
C ARG A 175 5.75 -4.72 26.38
N THR A 176 4.79 -4.64 25.49
CA THR A 176 4.95 -3.85 24.25
C THR A 176 5.01 -2.35 24.53
N LEU A 177 4.18 -1.85 25.48
CA LEU A 177 4.25 -0.47 25.95
C LEU A 177 5.57 -0.16 26.62
N ALA A 178 6.05 -1.02 27.54
CA ALA A 178 7.34 -0.84 28.22
C ALA A 178 8.51 -0.77 27.21
N ALA A 179 8.54 -1.67 26.22
CA ALA A 179 9.57 -1.66 25.19
C ALA A 179 9.51 -0.40 24.30
N ALA A 180 8.32 0.13 23.99
CA ALA A 180 8.19 1.37 23.24
C ALA A 180 8.64 2.61 24.05
N VAL A 181 8.35 2.62 25.35
CA VAL A 181 8.79 3.70 26.28
C VAL A 181 10.29 3.72 26.40
N GLU A 182 10.94 2.57 26.53
CA GLU A 182 12.41 2.46 26.62
C GLU A 182 13.10 3.09 25.39
N LEU A 183 12.54 2.93 24.19
CA LEU A 183 13.09 3.51 22.96
C LEU A 183 13.07 5.06 22.92
N VAL A 184 12.26 5.70 23.73
CA VAL A 184 12.17 7.18 23.77
C VAL A 184 12.68 7.77 25.08
N ALA A 185 13.16 6.95 26.02
CA ALA A 185 13.54 7.37 27.38
C ALA A 185 14.58 8.50 27.37
N ASP A 186 15.68 8.35 26.63
CA ASP A 186 16.74 9.35 26.54
C ASP A 186 16.21 10.70 26.02
N ARG A 187 15.29 10.65 25.04
CA ARG A 187 14.68 11.85 24.47
C ARG A 187 13.76 12.56 25.45
N LEU A 188 13.00 11.80 26.23
CA LEU A 188 12.13 12.33 27.28
C LEU A 188 12.97 13.00 28.38
N GLU A 189 14.08 12.39 28.76
CA GLU A 189 15.03 12.93 29.73
C GLU A 189 15.73 14.22 29.22
N GLU A 190 16.21 14.23 27.96
CA GLU A 190 16.83 15.39 27.31
C GLU A 190 15.90 16.63 27.35
N HIS A 191 14.59 16.42 27.26
CA HIS A 191 13.61 17.52 27.26
C HIS A 191 12.85 17.69 28.58
N ALA A 192 13.27 17.00 29.62
CA ALA A 192 12.62 17.00 30.94
C ALA A 192 11.11 16.69 30.88
N ILE A 193 10.67 15.90 29.88
CA ILE A 193 9.27 15.52 29.66
C ILE A 193 8.94 14.33 30.57
N ARG A 194 7.82 14.42 31.27
CA ARG A 194 7.30 13.30 32.08
C ARG A 194 6.32 12.46 31.25
N LEU A 195 6.51 11.15 31.25
CA LEU A 195 5.57 10.22 30.62
C LEU A 195 4.64 9.64 31.68
N HIS A 196 3.34 9.75 31.46
CA HIS A 196 2.30 9.07 32.23
C HIS A 196 1.70 7.93 31.41
N VAL A 197 1.80 6.70 31.91
CA VAL A 197 1.25 5.52 31.23
C VAL A 197 0.01 5.04 31.99
N ASP A 198 -1.14 4.98 31.32
CA ASP A 198 -2.41 4.49 31.85
C ASP A 198 -2.82 3.19 31.16
N THR A 199 -2.77 2.10 31.89
CA THR A 199 -3.16 0.76 31.47
C THR A 199 -4.33 0.20 32.29
N ALA A 200 -4.99 1.03 33.11
CA ALA A 200 -6.03 0.56 34.04
C ALA A 200 -7.21 -0.13 33.33
N ALA A 201 -7.51 0.29 32.11
CA ALA A 201 -8.57 -0.30 31.27
C ALA A 201 -8.02 -1.13 30.10
N ALA A 202 -6.72 -1.45 30.09
CA ALA A 202 -6.08 -2.22 29.03
C ALA A 202 -6.43 -3.71 29.12
N PRO A 203 -6.60 -4.41 27.99
CA PRO A 203 -6.62 -5.87 28.01
C PRO A 203 -5.20 -6.39 28.28
N ARG A 204 -5.08 -7.63 28.74
CA ARG A 204 -3.77 -8.26 28.95
C ARG A 204 -3.01 -8.44 27.62
N SER A 205 -3.75 -8.84 26.58
CA SER A 205 -3.19 -9.08 25.25
C SER A 205 -4.24 -8.82 24.17
N PHE A 206 -3.78 -8.70 22.92
CA PHE A 206 -4.60 -8.65 21.72
C PHE A 206 -3.84 -9.28 20.55
N HIS A 207 -4.51 -9.50 19.41
CA HIS A 207 -3.88 -10.06 18.23
C HIS A 207 -3.37 -8.95 17.30
N GLY A 208 -2.07 -9.00 16.98
CA GLY A 208 -1.41 -8.03 16.12
C GLY A 208 0.01 -8.46 15.78
N ASP A 209 0.72 -7.67 14.99
CA ASP A 209 2.16 -7.79 14.78
C ASP A 209 2.90 -6.93 15.82
N GLU A 210 3.53 -7.60 16.82
CA GLU A 210 4.21 -6.92 17.92
C GLU A 210 5.27 -5.91 17.45
N THR A 211 6.01 -6.25 16.39
CA THR A 211 7.06 -5.38 15.85
C THR A 211 6.46 -4.11 15.26
N ARG A 212 5.37 -4.23 14.50
CA ARG A 212 4.69 -3.09 13.90
C ARG A 212 3.93 -2.26 14.93
N VAL A 213 3.29 -2.89 15.91
CA VAL A 213 2.66 -2.16 17.03
C VAL A 213 3.70 -1.35 17.81
N ARG A 214 4.85 -1.93 18.13
CA ARG A 214 5.94 -1.21 18.79
C ARG A 214 6.47 -0.05 17.94
N GLN A 215 6.60 -0.21 16.62
CA GLN A 215 6.99 0.85 15.69
C GLN A 215 5.93 1.99 15.64
N ILE A 216 4.64 1.66 15.66
CA ILE A 216 3.55 2.64 15.77
C ILE A 216 3.71 3.47 17.05
N LEU A 217 3.83 2.80 18.21
CA LEU A 217 3.96 3.46 19.51
C LEU A 217 5.23 4.33 19.58
N TYR A 218 6.36 3.84 19.07
CA TYR A 218 7.59 4.62 18.97
C TYR A 218 7.39 5.90 18.14
N ASN A 219 6.75 5.81 16.98
CA ASN A 219 6.50 6.97 16.13
C ASN A 219 5.59 7.99 16.81
N LEU A 220 4.55 7.54 17.51
CA LEU A 220 3.66 8.42 18.27
C LEU A 220 4.38 9.11 19.42
N LEU A 221 5.10 8.36 20.25
CA LEU A 221 5.85 8.88 21.38
C LEU A 221 6.99 9.80 20.95
N SER A 222 7.70 9.44 19.88
CA SER A 222 8.76 10.26 19.29
C SER A 222 8.24 11.60 18.76
N ASN A 223 7.05 11.58 18.09
CA ASN A 223 6.40 12.81 17.65
C ASN A 223 5.98 13.66 18.85
N ALA A 224 5.30 13.09 19.83
CA ALA A 224 4.91 13.77 21.04
C ALA A 224 6.11 14.42 21.74
N ALA A 225 7.24 13.71 21.91
CA ALA A 225 8.46 14.24 22.51
C ALA A 225 9.11 15.37 21.70
N ASN A 226 8.94 15.37 20.37
CA ASN A 226 9.49 16.43 19.52
C ASN A 226 8.69 17.75 19.58
N TYR A 227 7.36 17.66 19.80
CA TYR A 227 6.47 18.82 19.76
C TYR A 227 6.01 19.29 21.13
N ALA A 228 6.06 18.42 22.15
CA ALA A 228 5.69 18.79 23.51
C ALA A 228 6.64 19.86 24.08
N PRO A 229 6.13 20.83 24.86
CA PRO A 229 6.94 21.78 25.60
C PRO A 229 7.90 21.08 26.58
N GLU A 230 9.03 21.71 26.85
CA GLU A 230 9.96 21.24 27.88
C GLU A 230 9.30 21.21 29.25
N GLY A 231 9.50 20.15 30.00
CA GLY A 231 8.92 19.96 31.32
C GLY A 231 7.44 19.56 31.33
N SER A 232 6.81 19.39 30.16
CA SER A 232 5.39 18.98 30.01
C SER A 232 5.16 17.50 30.34
N VAL A 233 3.92 17.04 30.12
CA VAL A 233 3.52 15.64 30.35
C VAL A 233 2.98 15.04 29.05
N ILE A 234 3.56 13.92 28.63
CA ILE A 234 2.96 13.06 27.61
C ILE A 234 2.13 11.98 28.29
N ARG A 235 0.92 11.72 27.78
CA ARG A 235 0.03 10.68 28.31
C ARG A 235 -0.11 9.57 27.26
N LEU A 236 0.33 8.36 27.60
CA LEU A 236 0.13 7.14 26.83
C LEU A 236 -0.95 6.31 27.52
N ALA A 237 -2.04 6.02 26.84
CA ALA A 237 -3.07 5.18 27.39
C ALA A 237 -3.40 4.00 26.47
N CYS A 238 -3.78 2.88 27.07
CA CYS A 238 -4.33 1.71 26.38
C CYS A 238 -5.63 1.31 27.04
N ARG A 239 -6.67 1.05 26.23
CA ARG A 239 -7.97 0.61 26.73
C ARG A 239 -8.64 -0.40 25.82
N GLN A 240 -9.46 -1.27 26.42
CA GLN A 240 -10.40 -2.12 25.69
C GLN A 240 -11.57 -1.27 25.22
N VAL A 241 -11.95 -1.39 23.95
CA VAL A 241 -13.14 -0.76 23.35
C VAL A 241 -13.99 -1.83 22.65
N PRO A 242 -15.28 -1.56 22.35
CA PRO A 242 -16.12 -2.55 21.68
C PRO A 242 -15.55 -3.03 20.33
N GLU A 243 -14.86 -2.17 19.63
CA GLU A 243 -14.24 -2.44 18.34
C GLU A 243 -12.94 -3.26 18.46
N GLY A 244 -12.31 -3.27 19.66
CA GLY A 244 -11.03 -3.96 19.89
C GLY A 244 -10.18 -3.29 20.95
N VAL A 245 -8.96 -2.93 20.63
CA VAL A 245 -7.99 -2.27 21.52
C VAL A 245 -7.60 -0.91 20.98
N GLU A 246 -7.62 0.09 21.84
CA GLU A 246 -7.27 1.46 21.51
C GLU A 246 -6.02 1.88 22.26
N PHE A 247 -5.04 2.41 21.52
CA PHE A 247 -3.88 3.11 22.06
C PHE A 247 -4.01 4.60 21.76
N SER A 248 -3.75 5.45 22.73
CA SER A 248 -3.75 6.90 22.56
C SER A 248 -2.49 7.53 23.14
N VAL A 249 -1.92 8.49 22.40
CA VAL A 249 -0.80 9.32 22.85
C VAL A 249 -1.25 10.76 22.79
N HIS A 250 -1.16 11.46 23.91
CA HIS A 250 -1.50 12.88 24.04
C HIS A 250 -0.26 13.66 24.43
N ASP A 251 -0.05 14.80 23.79
CA ASP A 251 0.96 15.81 24.14
C ASP A 251 0.32 17.21 24.29
N ASP A 252 0.92 18.02 25.14
CA ASP A 252 0.51 19.41 25.39
C ASP A 252 1.24 20.38 24.41
N GLY A 253 1.54 19.94 23.19
CA GLY A 253 2.23 20.71 22.16
C GLY A 253 1.39 21.83 21.54
N PRO A 254 1.88 22.48 20.48
CA PRO A 254 1.18 23.59 19.82
C PRO A 254 -0.10 23.18 19.09
N GLY A 255 -0.38 21.88 18.98
CA GLY A 255 -1.48 21.37 18.21
C GLY A 255 -1.32 21.59 16.71
N MET A 256 -2.41 21.44 15.95
CA MET A 256 -2.41 21.59 14.51
C MET A 256 -3.55 22.47 14.04
N ALA A 257 -3.25 23.34 13.07
CA ALA A 257 -4.27 24.08 12.33
C ALA A 257 -5.06 23.13 11.40
N PRO A 258 -6.30 23.45 11.01
CA PRO A 258 -7.14 22.58 10.19
C PRO A 258 -6.52 22.19 8.84
N ASP A 259 -5.80 23.08 8.19
CA ASP A 259 -5.08 22.84 6.92
C ASP A 259 -3.92 21.86 7.09
N VAL A 260 -3.22 21.91 8.23
CA VAL A 260 -2.17 20.94 8.59
C VAL A 260 -2.78 19.57 8.86
N LEU A 261 -3.91 19.50 9.58
CA LEU A 261 -4.60 18.25 9.89
C LEU A 261 -5.05 17.50 8.63
N GLU A 262 -5.48 18.21 7.59
CA GLU A 262 -5.86 17.60 6.30
C GLU A 262 -4.68 16.92 5.59
N THR A 263 -3.46 17.37 5.85
CA THR A 263 -2.25 16.89 5.15
C THR A 263 -1.31 16.09 6.04
N VAL A 264 -1.56 16.02 7.35
CA VAL A 264 -0.64 15.44 8.34
C VAL A 264 -0.23 13.98 8.09
N PHE A 265 -1.04 13.22 7.37
CA PHE A 265 -0.74 11.86 6.94
C PHE A 265 -0.05 11.78 5.57
N ARG A 266 0.17 12.92 4.88
CA ARG A 266 0.91 12.93 3.62
C ARG A 266 2.40 12.71 3.88
N ARG A 267 3.01 11.99 2.98
CA ARG A 267 4.43 11.63 3.07
C ARG A 267 5.32 12.79 2.69
N PHE A 268 6.45 12.95 3.38
CA PHE A 268 7.47 13.97 3.10
C PHE A 268 6.98 15.41 3.25
N GLU A 269 5.87 15.65 3.92
CA GLU A 269 5.44 16.99 4.30
C GLU A 269 5.90 17.30 5.73
N PRO A 270 7.05 17.96 5.93
CA PRO A 270 7.45 18.38 7.27
C PRO A 270 6.59 19.58 7.68
N HIS A 271 5.74 19.39 8.66
CA HIS A 271 4.97 20.49 9.22
C HIS A 271 5.89 21.34 10.11
N VAL A 272 6.19 22.56 9.63
CA VAL A 272 7.11 23.50 10.29
C VAL A 272 6.33 24.38 11.26
N ASN A 273 6.13 23.89 12.48
CA ASN A 273 5.76 24.76 13.60
C ASN A 273 6.80 24.60 14.70
N GLY A 274 7.64 25.66 14.89
CA GLY A 274 8.41 25.90 16.11
C GLY A 274 9.63 24.99 16.38
N GLY A 275 10.63 24.97 15.51
CA GLY A 275 12.00 25.10 15.98
C GLY A 275 12.79 23.90 16.52
N ARG A 276 12.27 22.70 16.72
CA ARG A 276 13.04 21.52 17.14
C ARG A 276 13.09 20.46 16.04
N ARG A 277 14.16 19.64 16.02
CA ARG A 277 14.58 18.70 14.99
C ARG A 277 13.46 18.17 14.08
N ARG A 278 13.57 18.52 12.81
CA ARG A 278 12.69 18.08 11.72
C ARG A 278 12.80 16.56 11.54
N GLY A 279 11.72 15.84 11.75
CA GLY A 279 11.58 14.48 11.24
C GLY A 279 11.40 14.49 9.71
N ALA A 280 11.56 13.34 9.05
CA ALA A 280 11.40 13.21 7.60
C ALA A 280 9.94 13.37 7.11
N GLY A 281 8.98 13.65 7.99
CA GLY A 281 7.55 13.74 7.65
C GLY A 281 6.94 12.37 7.26
N LEU A 282 7.49 11.27 7.79
CA LEU A 282 7.03 9.91 7.49
C LEU A 282 6.31 9.24 8.67
N GLY A 283 6.58 9.66 9.91
CA GLY A 283 6.11 8.94 11.10
C GLY A 283 4.61 8.70 11.16
N LEU A 284 3.77 9.73 10.96
CA LEU A 284 2.31 9.58 10.99
C LEU A 284 1.76 8.81 9.78
N SER A 285 2.38 8.92 8.61
CA SER A 285 2.00 8.10 7.45
C SER A 285 2.28 6.62 7.66
N ILE A 286 3.36 6.27 8.37
CA ILE A 286 3.69 4.90 8.79
C ILE A 286 2.67 4.40 9.81
N VAL A 287 2.36 5.21 10.82
CA VAL A 287 1.33 4.88 11.82
C VAL A 287 0.02 4.53 11.12
N LYS A 288 -0.45 5.40 10.22
CA LYS A 288 -1.68 5.17 9.47
C LYS A 288 -1.61 3.89 8.66
N SER A 289 -0.56 3.70 7.87
CA SER A 289 -0.39 2.52 7.01
C SER A 289 -0.40 1.21 7.81
N PHE A 290 0.30 1.16 8.94
CA PHE A 290 0.36 -0.07 9.74
C PHE A 290 -0.93 -0.34 10.51
N VAL A 291 -1.60 0.69 11.03
CA VAL A 291 -2.90 0.51 11.68
C VAL A 291 -3.95 0.04 10.67
N GLU A 292 -4.01 0.64 9.48
CA GLU A 292 -4.90 0.22 8.39
C GLU A 292 -4.58 -1.20 7.91
N LEU A 293 -3.31 -1.61 7.84
CA LEU A 293 -2.91 -2.97 7.48
C LEU A 293 -3.41 -4.01 8.51
N HIS A 294 -3.49 -3.63 9.80
CA HIS A 294 -4.14 -4.45 10.84
C HIS A 294 -5.67 -4.46 10.74
N GLY A 295 -6.27 -3.67 9.83
CA GLY A 295 -7.72 -3.47 9.73
C GLY A 295 -8.27 -2.50 10.77
N GLY A 296 -7.40 -1.69 11.36
CA GLY A 296 -7.72 -0.67 12.34
C GLY A 296 -7.96 0.71 11.74
N ALA A 297 -8.08 1.71 12.62
CA ALA A 297 -8.28 3.11 12.25
C ALA A 297 -7.42 4.05 13.10
N VAL A 298 -7.01 5.17 12.50
CA VAL A 298 -6.28 6.25 13.20
C VAL A 298 -7.14 7.50 13.21
N ARG A 299 -7.24 8.14 14.38
CA ARG A 299 -7.90 9.44 14.56
C ARG A 299 -6.95 10.39 15.26
N ILE A 300 -7.05 11.68 14.93
CA ILE A 300 -6.30 12.75 15.58
C ILE A 300 -7.32 13.76 16.11
N ASP A 301 -7.21 14.07 17.40
CA ASP A 301 -7.96 15.12 18.07
C ASP A 301 -6.94 16.22 18.45
N THR A 302 -7.06 17.39 17.84
CA THR A 302 -6.11 18.49 18.00
C THR A 302 -6.78 19.83 17.69
N GLY A 303 -6.25 20.89 18.27
CA GLY A 303 -6.58 22.28 17.96
C GLY A 303 -5.34 23.16 18.19
N GLU A 304 -5.31 24.35 17.59
CA GLU A 304 -4.20 25.28 17.79
C GLU A 304 -4.02 25.64 19.27
N ASN A 305 -2.86 25.35 19.82
CA ASN A 305 -2.49 25.51 21.24
C ASN A 305 -3.32 24.65 22.23
N GLU A 306 -3.97 23.60 21.76
CA GLU A 306 -4.74 22.66 22.59
C GLU A 306 -4.03 21.29 22.73
N GLY A 307 -2.83 21.15 22.18
CA GLY A 307 -2.11 19.89 22.14
C GLY A 307 -2.60 18.96 21.04
N THR A 308 -2.08 17.73 21.04
CA THR A 308 -2.47 16.70 20.06
C THR A 308 -2.71 15.37 20.76
N THR A 309 -3.81 14.71 20.40
CA THR A 309 -4.07 13.32 20.78
C THR A 309 -4.17 12.48 19.52
N VAL A 310 -3.28 11.51 19.36
CA VAL A 310 -3.36 10.52 18.29
C VAL A 310 -3.90 9.22 18.87
N ILE A 311 -4.94 8.67 18.23
CA ILE A 311 -5.69 7.51 18.68
C ILE A 311 -5.60 6.44 17.59
N CYS A 312 -5.11 5.24 17.95
CA CYS A 312 -5.00 4.09 17.08
C CYS A 312 -5.89 2.97 17.60
N THR A 313 -6.87 2.53 16.83
CA THR A 313 -7.78 1.44 17.19
C THR A 313 -7.44 0.20 16.38
N PHE A 314 -7.20 -0.91 17.07
CA PHE A 314 -6.94 -2.23 16.49
C PHE A 314 -8.18 -3.10 16.67
N PRO A 315 -8.64 -3.82 15.62
CA PRO A 315 -9.84 -4.64 15.72
C PRO A 315 -9.61 -5.85 16.62
N ALA A 316 -10.68 -6.31 17.28
CA ALA A 316 -10.63 -7.51 18.12
C ALA A 316 -10.23 -8.77 17.33
N VAL A 317 -10.56 -8.80 16.02
CA VAL A 317 -10.15 -9.85 15.07
C VAL A 317 -9.47 -9.19 13.89
N PRO A 318 -8.16 -9.39 13.69
CA PRO A 318 -7.43 -8.83 12.55
C PRO A 318 -8.00 -9.28 11.21
N SER A 319 -7.90 -8.40 10.19
CA SER A 319 -8.45 -8.66 8.85
C SER A 319 -7.91 -9.95 8.19
N GLY A 320 -6.66 -10.33 8.48
CA GLY A 320 -6.05 -11.57 7.97
C GLY A 320 -6.64 -12.87 8.54
N MET A 321 -7.24 -12.83 9.74
CA MET A 321 -7.92 -13.99 10.33
C MET A 321 -9.37 -14.16 9.85
N ARG A 322 -10.01 -13.10 9.34
CA ARG A 322 -11.37 -13.18 8.78
C ARG A 322 -11.42 -13.95 7.47
N ALA A 323 -10.39 -13.85 6.65
CA ALA A 323 -10.31 -14.56 5.36
C ALA A 323 -10.03 -16.07 5.49
N ALA A 324 -9.59 -16.56 6.65
CA ALA A 324 -9.32 -17.98 6.90
C ALA A 324 -10.51 -18.72 7.54
N ALA A 325 -11.58 -18.00 7.92
CA ALA A 325 -12.76 -18.54 8.60
C ALA A 325 -14.02 -18.60 7.70
N GLU A 326 -13.94 -18.13 6.44
CA GLU A 326 -14.92 -18.31 5.37
C GLU A 326 -14.42 -19.36 4.36
#